data_18f6146065535514f2b1bb780ee8abe1
#
_entry.id   18f6146065535514f2b1bb780ee8abe1
#
_cell.length_a   1.000
_cell.length_b   1.000
_cell.length_c   1.000
_cell.angle_alpha   90.00
_cell.angle_beta   90.00
_cell.angle_gamma   90.00
#
_symmetry.space_group_name_H-M   'P 1'
#
loop_
_entity.id
_entity.type
_entity.pdbx_description
1 polymer ?
#
loop_
_entity_poly.entity_id
_entity_poly.type
_entity_poly.pdbx_seq_one_letter_code
_entity_poly.pdbx_strand_id
1 'polypeptide(L)'
;RGLGDVYKRQSANIIDQCVAQGVPFAREYGGLLANRSFGGVQVSRTFYAKGQTGQQLLLGAYSALMCQVHAGTVQLYCRYEMQDVVIIDGRARGIIARNLVNGKLERFAAHAVVLATGGYGNAYFLSTNAMGCNCSAAIAAYRKGAYFANPAYVQIHPTCIPVHGDKQSKLTLMSESLRNDGRIWVPKKKEDAVRLQKGEIKGCLLY
;
A
#
# COMPACT_ATOMS: atom_id res chain seq x y z
N ARG A 1 -27.14 7.96 12.40
CA ARG A 1 -26.62 6.90 11.53
C ARG A 1 -25.66 7.57 10.56
N GLY A 2 -24.37 7.44 10.82
CA GLY A 2 -23.38 8.27 10.17
C GLY A 2 -22.52 7.51 9.15
N LEU A 3 -21.44 8.14 8.73
CA LEU A 3 -20.43 7.59 7.80
C LEU A 3 -19.98 6.16 8.15
N GLY A 4 -20.00 5.77 9.43
CA GLY A 4 -19.64 4.42 9.86
C GLY A 4 -20.51 3.31 9.26
N ASP A 5 -21.81 3.53 9.05
CA ASP A 5 -22.68 2.53 8.41
C ASP A 5 -22.40 2.40 6.91
N VAL A 6 -21.96 3.48 6.27
CA VAL A 6 -21.55 3.47 4.86
C VAL A 6 -20.29 2.63 4.70
N TYR A 7 -19.26 2.84 5.53
CA TYR A 7 -18.03 2.08 5.48
C TYR A 7 -18.23 0.58 5.74
N LYS A 8 -19.10 0.23 6.68
CA LYS A 8 -19.42 -1.19 6.94
C LYS A 8 -20.01 -1.89 5.73
N ARG A 9 -20.90 -1.24 5.00
CA ARG A 9 -21.48 -1.80 3.77
C ARG A 9 -20.46 -1.86 2.63
N GLN A 10 -19.68 -0.80 2.47
CA GLN A 10 -18.64 -0.74 1.43
C GLN A 10 -17.57 -1.80 1.64
N SER A 11 -17.19 -2.11 2.88
CA SER A 11 -16.14 -3.10 3.15
C SER A 11 -16.50 -4.51 2.69
N ALA A 12 -17.78 -4.90 2.75
CA ALA A 12 -18.23 -6.17 2.18
C ALA A 12 -18.25 -6.12 0.64
N ASN A 13 -18.85 -5.06 0.08
CA ASN A 13 -18.99 -4.92 -1.37
C ASN A 13 -17.63 -4.85 -2.10
N ILE A 14 -16.60 -4.30 -1.47
CA ILE A 14 -15.26 -4.21 -2.06
C ILE A 14 -14.65 -5.59 -2.33
N ILE A 15 -14.88 -6.56 -1.46
CA ILE A 15 -14.39 -7.93 -1.68
C ILE A 15 -15.07 -8.55 -2.89
N ASP A 16 -16.39 -8.40 -3.01
CA ASP A 16 -17.14 -8.89 -4.16
C ASP A 16 -16.68 -8.24 -5.47
N GLN A 17 -16.43 -6.93 -5.45
CA GLN A 17 -15.86 -6.21 -6.59
C GLN A 17 -14.47 -6.75 -6.98
N CYS A 18 -13.60 -6.98 -6.01
CA CYS A 18 -12.27 -7.54 -6.27
C CYS A 18 -12.38 -8.96 -6.85
N VAL A 19 -13.30 -9.78 -6.37
CA VAL A 19 -13.57 -11.10 -6.95
C VAL A 19 -14.06 -10.99 -8.39
N ALA A 20 -14.98 -10.07 -8.67
CA ALA A 20 -15.46 -9.81 -10.01
C ALA A 20 -14.37 -9.29 -10.96
N GLN A 21 -13.37 -8.59 -10.44
CA GLN A 21 -12.18 -8.15 -11.18
C GLN A 21 -11.12 -9.25 -11.35
N GLY A 22 -11.38 -10.47 -10.87
CA GLY A 22 -10.50 -11.61 -11.05
C GLY A 22 -9.42 -11.77 -9.97
N VAL A 23 -9.54 -11.11 -8.83
CA VAL A 23 -8.60 -11.31 -7.70
C VAL A 23 -8.75 -12.72 -7.12
N PRO A 24 -7.69 -13.55 -7.13
CA PRO A 24 -7.74 -14.94 -6.74
C PRO A 24 -7.62 -15.10 -5.22
N PHE A 25 -8.62 -14.67 -4.47
CA PHE A 25 -8.67 -14.91 -3.03
C PHE A 25 -8.69 -16.41 -2.72
N ALA A 26 -8.05 -16.77 -1.62
CA ALA A 26 -8.12 -18.13 -1.10
C ALA A 26 -9.57 -18.55 -0.86
N ARG A 27 -9.86 -19.83 -1.12
CA ARG A 27 -11.18 -20.41 -0.92
C ARG A 27 -11.10 -21.62 0.00
N GLU A 28 -12.16 -21.82 0.74
CA GLU A 28 -12.40 -23.05 1.49
C GLU A 28 -12.76 -24.18 0.54
N TYR A 29 -12.76 -25.42 1.04
CA TYR A 29 -13.06 -26.61 0.25
C TYR A 29 -14.45 -26.56 -0.39
N GLY A 30 -15.42 -25.94 0.28
CA GLY A 30 -16.77 -25.71 -0.24
C GLY A 30 -16.91 -24.56 -1.26
N GLY A 31 -15.80 -23.90 -1.64
CA GLY A 31 -15.79 -22.83 -2.65
C GLY A 31 -16.06 -21.42 -2.10
N LEU A 32 -16.43 -21.27 -0.84
CA LEU A 32 -16.57 -19.98 -0.18
C LEU A 32 -15.20 -19.30 -0.01
N LEU A 33 -15.19 -17.98 0.06
CA LEU A 33 -13.97 -17.23 0.31
C LEU A 33 -13.44 -17.55 1.72
N ALA A 34 -12.19 -18.02 1.78
CA ALA A 34 -11.53 -18.24 3.05
C ALA A 34 -11.19 -16.92 3.72
N ASN A 35 -11.40 -16.86 5.02
CA ASN A 35 -10.98 -15.73 5.83
C ASN A 35 -10.25 -16.20 7.09
N ARG A 36 -9.45 -15.31 7.66
CA ARG A 36 -8.68 -15.61 8.86
C ARG A 36 -8.54 -14.42 9.77
N SER A 37 -8.15 -14.67 11.01
CA SER A 37 -7.65 -13.65 11.91
C SER A 37 -6.24 -13.20 11.47
N PHE A 38 -5.99 -11.90 11.50
CA PHE A 38 -4.72 -11.32 11.09
C PHE A 38 -4.45 -9.98 11.80
N GLY A 39 -3.19 -9.70 12.11
CA GLY A 39 -2.80 -8.41 12.67
C GLY A 39 -3.40 -8.09 14.04
N GLY A 40 -3.63 -9.09 14.91
CA GLY A 40 -4.22 -8.89 16.23
C GLY A 40 -5.75 -8.81 16.25
N VAL A 41 -6.41 -9.00 15.11
CA VAL A 41 -7.86 -9.07 15.03
C VAL A 41 -8.36 -10.40 15.62
N GLN A 42 -9.26 -10.32 16.60
CA GLN A 42 -9.76 -11.48 17.34
C GLN A 42 -10.72 -12.36 16.54
N VAL A 43 -11.31 -11.84 15.48
CA VAL A 43 -12.26 -12.56 14.62
C VAL A 43 -11.72 -12.75 13.21
N SER A 44 -12.05 -13.86 12.58
CA SER A 44 -11.68 -14.12 11.19
C SER A 44 -12.49 -13.24 10.26
N ARG A 45 -11.87 -12.21 9.70
CA ARG A 45 -12.48 -11.27 8.76
C ARG A 45 -11.53 -10.77 7.67
N THR A 46 -10.34 -11.35 7.58
CA THR A 46 -9.32 -10.96 6.61
C THR A 46 -9.33 -11.93 5.45
N PHE A 47 -9.67 -11.44 4.28
CA PHE A 47 -9.54 -12.18 3.01
C PHE A 47 -8.12 -12.03 2.47
N TYR A 48 -7.61 -13.06 1.84
CA TYR A 48 -6.20 -13.11 1.46
C TYR A 48 -5.95 -13.96 0.20
N ALA A 49 -4.85 -13.69 -0.47
CA ALA A 49 -4.36 -14.44 -1.62
C ALA A 49 -2.94 -14.98 -1.33
N LYS A 50 -2.77 -15.77 -0.29
CA LYS A 50 -1.57 -16.53 0.12
C LYS A 50 -0.25 -15.80 -0.15
N GLY A 51 0.02 -14.73 0.59
CA GLY A 51 1.26 -13.94 0.52
C GLY A 51 1.34 -12.94 -0.64
N GLN A 52 0.37 -12.91 -1.53
CA GLN A 52 0.34 -12.02 -2.70
C GLN A 52 -0.87 -11.08 -2.72
N THR A 53 -1.54 -10.90 -1.62
CA THR A 53 -2.82 -10.17 -1.55
C THR A 53 -2.73 -8.77 -2.15
N GLY A 54 -1.73 -7.98 -1.75
CA GLY A 54 -1.54 -6.62 -2.27
C GLY A 54 -1.23 -6.60 -3.77
N GLN A 55 -0.39 -7.51 -4.24
CA GLN A 55 -0.06 -7.63 -5.66
C GLN A 55 -1.29 -8.01 -6.49
N GLN A 56 -2.09 -8.96 -6.04
CA GLN A 56 -3.27 -9.42 -6.76
C GLN A 56 -4.38 -8.36 -6.78
N LEU A 57 -4.56 -7.62 -5.69
CA LEU A 57 -5.46 -6.47 -5.65
C LEU A 57 -5.04 -5.39 -6.66
N LEU A 58 -3.74 -5.07 -6.71
CA LEU A 58 -3.20 -4.10 -7.66
C LEU A 58 -3.41 -4.56 -9.11
N LEU A 59 -3.09 -5.81 -9.42
CA LEU A 59 -3.25 -6.37 -10.77
C LEU A 59 -4.72 -6.40 -11.21
N GLY A 60 -5.64 -6.77 -10.31
CA GLY A 60 -7.07 -6.75 -10.60
C GLY A 60 -7.58 -5.35 -10.91
N ALA A 61 -7.24 -4.37 -10.07
CA ALA A 61 -7.60 -2.97 -10.29
C ALA A 61 -6.95 -2.39 -11.57
N TYR A 62 -5.69 -2.72 -11.83
CA TYR A 62 -4.98 -2.27 -13.02
C TYR A 62 -5.59 -2.87 -14.30
N SER A 63 -5.95 -4.15 -14.29
CA SER A 63 -6.62 -4.79 -15.44
C SER A 63 -7.97 -4.14 -15.75
N ALA A 64 -8.77 -3.85 -14.72
CA ALA A 64 -10.02 -3.12 -14.89
C ALA A 64 -9.81 -1.69 -15.43
N LEU A 65 -8.80 -0.99 -14.94
CA LEU A 65 -8.40 0.32 -15.45
C LEU A 65 -8.01 0.24 -16.93
N MET A 66 -7.20 -0.74 -17.32
CA MET A 66 -6.74 -0.88 -18.71
C MET A 66 -7.88 -1.17 -19.67
N CYS A 67 -8.93 -1.85 -19.25
CA CYS A 67 -10.16 -1.97 -20.07
C CYS A 67 -10.78 -0.60 -20.38
N GLN A 68 -10.81 0.31 -19.39
CA GLN A 68 -11.33 1.66 -19.59
C GLN A 68 -10.40 2.53 -20.45
N VAL A 69 -9.10 2.37 -20.30
CA VAL A 69 -8.11 3.04 -21.15
C VAL A 69 -8.27 2.57 -22.61
N HIS A 70 -8.42 1.27 -22.83
CA HIS A 70 -8.66 0.70 -24.18
C HIS A 70 -9.97 1.18 -24.78
N ALA A 71 -11.03 1.31 -23.99
CA ALA A 71 -12.32 1.85 -24.41
C ALA A 71 -12.29 3.38 -24.67
N GLY A 72 -11.20 4.07 -24.38
CA GLY A 72 -11.05 5.51 -24.57
C GLY A 72 -11.78 6.37 -23.53
N THR A 73 -12.37 5.77 -22.49
CA THR A 73 -13.07 6.50 -21.41
C THR A 73 -12.11 7.05 -20.37
N VAL A 74 -10.88 6.53 -20.29
CA VAL A 74 -9.82 6.98 -19.38
C VAL A 74 -8.54 7.24 -20.17
N GLN A 75 -7.89 8.36 -19.86
CA GLN A 75 -6.54 8.67 -20.33
C GLN A 75 -5.55 8.47 -19.18
N LEU A 76 -4.51 7.70 -19.42
CA LEU A 76 -3.46 7.38 -18.44
C LEU A 76 -2.18 8.14 -18.79
N TYR A 77 -1.75 9.00 -17.87
CA TYR A 77 -0.52 9.79 -18.00
C TYR A 77 0.57 9.21 -17.08
N CYS A 78 1.39 8.33 -17.63
CA CYS A 78 2.53 7.78 -16.90
C CYS A 78 3.71 8.74 -16.88
N ARG A 79 4.53 8.68 -15.82
CA ARG A 79 5.69 9.55 -15.61
C ARG A 79 5.33 11.05 -15.52
N TYR A 80 4.22 11.34 -14.86
CA TYR A 80 3.82 12.68 -14.49
C TYR A 80 3.85 12.83 -12.97
N GLU A 81 4.35 13.94 -12.51
CA GLU A 81 4.36 14.31 -11.09
C GLU A 81 3.44 15.50 -10.86
N MET A 82 2.44 15.35 -10.01
CA MET A 82 1.57 16.46 -9.64
C MET A 82 2.37 17.50 -8.85
N GLN A 83 2.37 18.73 -9.32
CA GLN A 83 3.03 19.85 -8.68
C GLN A 83 2.08 20.68 -7.82
N ASP A 84 0.86 20.87 -8.29
CA ASP A 84 -0.10 21.71 -7.59
C ASP A 84 -1.55 21.35 -7.96
N VAL A 85 -2.49 21.72 -7.07
CA VAL A 85 -3.92 21.67 -7.31
C VAL A 85 -4.40 23.06 -7.70
N VAL A 86 -5.18 23.15 -8.78
CA VAL A 86 -5.76 24.42 -9.23
C VAL A 86 -7.09 24.64 -8.51
N ILE A 87 -7.16 25.72 -7.72
CA ILE A 87 -8.38 26.14 -7.03
C ILE A 87 -8.92 27.39 -7.71
N ILE A 88 -10.17 27.35 -8.14
CA ILE A 88 -10.91 28.48 -8.71
C ILE A 88 -12.26 28.56 -7.96
N ASP A 89 -12.57 29.72 -7.43
CA ASP A 89 -13.81 29.97 -6.66
C ASP A 89 -14.04 28.92 -5.54
N GLY A 90 -12.98 28.59 -4.81
CA GLY A 90 -13.02 27.61 -3.71
C GLY A 90 -13.20 26.15 -4.14
N ARG A 91 -13.10 25.84 -5.43
CA ARG A 91 -13.28 24.48 -5.97
C ARG A 91 -12.00 23.98 -6.65
N ALA A 92 -11.67 22.72 -6.46
CA ALA A 92 -10.61 22.06 -7.20
C ALA A 92 -11.07 21.87 -8.66
N ARG A 93 -10.38 22.52 -9.58
CA ARG A 93 -10.72 22.57 -11.02
C ARG A 93 -9.68 21.89 -11.90
N GLY A 94 -8.69 21.27 -11.32
CA GLY A 94 -7.65 20.57 -12.07
C GLY A 94 -6.35 20.49 -11.30
N ILE A 95 -5.31 20.10 -12.00
CA ILE A 95 -3.96 19.98 -11.47
C ILE A 95 -2.94 20.58 -12.45
N ILE A 96 -1.80 20.94 -11.92
CA ILE A 96 -0.57 21.17 -12.68
C ILE A 96 0.34 19.99 -12.44
N ALA A 97 0.82 19.37 -13.51
CA ALA A 97 1.74 18.24 -13.41
C ALA A 97 2.97 18.47 -14.29
N ARG A 98 4.09 17.94 -13.85
CA ARG A 98 5.34 17.93 -14.59
C ARG A 98 5.48 16.60 -15.32
N ASN A 99 5.71 16.67 -16.60
CA ASN A 99 6.13 15.53 -17.39
C ASN A 99 7.61 15.22 -17.03
N LEU A 100 7.86 14.07 -16.44
CA LEU A 100 9.19 13.68 -15.97
C LEU A 100 10.16 13.26 -17.10
N VAL A 101 9.64 13.09 -18.33
CA VAL A 101 10.48 12.76 -19.48
C VAL A 101 11.12 14.00 -20.10
N ASN A 102 10.34 15.10 -20.22
CA ASN A 102 10.80 16.30 -20.89
C ASN A 102 10.85 17.55 -20.00
N GLY A 103 10.44 17.42 -18.74
CA GLY A 103 10.45 18.50 -17.73
C GLY A 103 9.34 19.54 -17.88
N LYS A 104 8.48 19.46 -18.90
CA LYS A 104 7.44 20.45 -19.15
C LYS A 104 6.33 20.39 -18.10
N LEU A 105 5.81 21.57 -17.76
CA LEU A 105 4.63 21.71 -16.93
C LEU A 105 3.38 21.71 -17.83
N GLU A 106 2.42 20.89 -17.45
CA GLU A 106 1.16 20.73 -18.18
C GLU A 106 -0.03 20.96 -17.23
N ARG A 107 -1.11 21.47 -17.76
CA ARG A 107 -2.34 21.76 -17.03
C ARG A 107 -3.42 20.77 -17.42
N PHE A 108 -4.06 20.17 -16.43
CA PHE A 108 -5.17 19.25 -16.61
C PHE A 108 -6.40 19.84 -15.93
N ALA A 109 -7.36 20.29 -16.73
CA ALA A 109 -8.65 20.80 -16.23
C ALA A 109 -9.59 19.64 -15.93
N ALA A 110 -10.34 19.74 -14.84
CA ALA A 110 -11.29 18.72 -14.43
C ALA A 110 -12.43 19.32 -13.60
N HIS A 111 -13.60 18.67 -13.62
CA HIS A 111 -14.72 19.04 -12.75
C HIS A 111 -14.52 18.60 -11.29
N ALA A 112 -13.72 17.55 -11.07
CA ALA A 112 -13.34 17.06 -9.76
C ALA A 112 -11.91 16.52 -9.81
N VAL A 113 -11.24 16.57 -8.67
CA VAL A 113 -9.87 16.04 -8.47
C VAL A 113 -9.90 15.04 -7.34
N VAL A 114 -9.44 13.81 -7.61
CA VAL A 114 -9.28 12.76 -6.60
C VAL A 114 -7.79 12.58 -6.33
N LEU A 115 -7.36 12.75 -5.09
CA LEU A 115 -6.01 12.50 -4.64
C LEU A 115 -5.92 11.07 -4.10
N ALA A 116 -5.26 10.18 -4.83
CA ALA A 116 -5.02 8.79 -4.44
C ALA A 116 -3.51 8.50 -4.44
N THR A 117 -2.73 9.40 -3.84
CA THR A 117 -1.27 9.46 -3.94
C THR A 117 -0.54 8.64 -2.88
N GLY A 118 -1.26 7.79 -2.16
CA GLY A 118 -0.71 6.96 -1.09
C GLY A 118 -0.33 7.76 0.15
N GLY A 119 0.51 7.15 0.98
CA GLY A 119 0.93 7.72 2.25
C GLY A 119 2.17 8.62 2.15
N TYR A 120 2.75 8.90 3.31
CA TYR A 120 3.90 9.78 3.46
C TYR A 120 5.05 9.14 4.28
N GLY A 121 5.11 7.82 4.32
CA GLY A 121 6.12 7.11 5.09
C GLY A 121 7.56 7.50 4.73
N ASN A 122 7.83 7.83 3.47
CA ASN A 122 9.16 8.27 3.02
C ASN A 122 9.53 9.73 3.40
N ALA A 123 8.69 10.43 4.15
CA ALA A 123 9.10 11.63 4.87
C ALA A 123 9.99 11.29 6.08
N TYR A 124 10.01 10.04 6.51
CA TYR A 124 10.80 9.56 7.65
C TYR A 124 11.96 8.68 7.20
N PHE A 125 13.00 8.69 8.02
CA PHE A 125 14.17 7.83 7.82
C PHE A 125 13.80 6.35 8.00
N LEU A 126 14.36 5.47 7.17
CA LEU A 126 14.10 4.03 7.15
C LEU A 126 12.61 3.66 7.00
N SER A 127 11.91 4.34 6.13
CA SER A 127 10.54 3.99 5.78
C SER A 127 10.43 2.58 5.21
N THR A 128 9.39 1.87 5.62
CA THR A 128 9.01 0.56 5.07
C THR A 128 8.01 0.67 3.92
N ASN A 129 7.62 1.88 3.53
CA ASN A 129 6.66 2.15 2.46
C ASN A 129 7.34 2.27 1.09
N ALA A 130 6.54 2.22 0.03
CA ALA A 130 7.03 2.44 -1.33
C ALA A 130 7.65 3.84 -1.49
N MET A 131 8.66 3.96 -2.34
CA MET A 131 9.41 5.22 -2.54
C MET A 131 8.53 6.40 -2.96
N GLY A 132 7.44 6.15 -3.68
CA GLY A 132 6.47 7.18 -4.06
C GLY A 132 5.62 7.73 -2.92
N CYS A 133 5.66 7.14 -1.72
CA CYS A 133 4.92 7.63 -0.54
C CYS A 133 5.68 8.77 0.14
N ASN A 134 5.93 9.87 -0.56
CA ASN A 134 6.79 10.99 -0.14
C ASN A 134 6.02 12.25 0.27
N CYS A 135 4.70 12.21 0.28
CA CYS A 135 3.82 13.31 0.69
C CYS A 135 3.77 14.54 -0.24
N SER A 136 4.52 14.61 -1.33
CA SER A 136 4.62 15.84 -2.15
C SER A 136 3.25 16.35 -2.62
N ALA A 137 2.41 15.47 -3.16
CA ALA A 137 1.08 15.83 -3.63
C ALA A 137 0.11 16.18 -2.49
N ALA A 138 0.15 15.43 -1.39
CA ALA A 138 -0.70 15.71 -0.22
C ALA A 138 -0.38 17.07 0.40
N ILE A 139 0.90 17.44 0.51
CA ILE A 139 1.33 18.75 1.01
C ILE A 139 0.96 19.89 0.06
N ALA A 140 1.03 19.67 -1.26
CA ALA A 140 0.57 20.65 -2.22
C ALA A 140 -0.93 20.98 -2.02
N ALA A 141 -1.75 19.95 -1.85
CA ALA A 141 -3.17 20.13 -1.55
C ALA A 141 -3.42 20.77 -0.18
N TYR A 142 -2.68 20.38 0.86
CA TYR A 142 -2.76 20.99 2.18
C TYR A 142 -2.47 22.48 2.16
N ARG A 143 -1.44 22.90 1.45
CA ARG A 143 -1.09 24.34 1.28
C ARG A 143 -2.19 25.12 0.55
N LYS A 144 -3.06 24.46 -0.19
CA LYS A 144 -4.25 25.04 -0.85
C LYS A 144 -5.52 24.98 0.01
N GLY A 145 -5.42 24.57 1.27
CA GLY A 145 -6.51 24.57 2.22
C GLY A 145 -7.20 23.21 2.42
N ALA A 146 -6.70 22.13 1.84
CA ALA A 146 -7.20 20.80 2.15
C ALA A 146 -6.87 20.41 3.59
N TYR A 147 -7.79 19.72 4.26
CA TYR A 147 -7.54 19.19 5.59
C TYR A 147 -6.66 17.97 5.55
N PHE A 148 -5.78 17.84 6.53
CA PHE A 148 -4.93 16.69 6.73
C PHE A 148 -5.36 15.97 8.01
N ALA A 149 -5.88 14.75 7.90
CA ALA A 149 -6.40 14.00 9.03
C ALA A 149 -5.33 13.06 9.61
N ASN A 150 -5.26 13.00 10.93
CA ASN A 150 -4.44 12.04 11.69
C ASN A 150 -2.97 11.95 11.24
N PRO A 151 -2.23 13.07 11.15
CA PRO A 151 -0.86 13.05 10.60
C PRO A 151 0.15 12.30 11.48
N ALA A 152 -0.19 12.00 12.72
CA ALA A 152 0.63 11.22 13.62
C ALA A 152 0.57 9.69 13.38
N TYR A 153 -0.40 9.23 12.62
CA TYR A 153 -0.55 7.79 12.33
C TYR A 153 0.32 7.38 11.15
N VAL A 154 1.50 6.92 11.47
CA VAL A 154 2.46 6.37 10.51
C VAL A 154 2.54 4.87 10.68
N GLN A 155 2.30 4.13 9.61
CA GLN A 155 2.44 2.67 9.62
C GLN A 155 3.89 2.28 9.34
N ILE A 156 4.43 1.44 10.21
CA ILE A 156 5.70 0.75 10.01
C ILE A 156 5.40 -0.73 9.77
N HIS A 157 6.07 -1.33 8.79
CA HIS A 157 5.98 -2.76 8.55
C HIS A 157 7.05 -3.49 9.37
N PRO A 158 6.67 -4.21 10.45
CA PRO A 158 7.66 -4.74 11.40
C PRO A 158 8.45 -5.95 10.87
N THR A 159 7.91 -6.65 9.86
CA THR A 159 8.55 -7.81 9.23
C THR A 159 9.34 -7.37 7.99
N CYS A 160 10.38 -6.59 8.19
CA CYS A 160 11.23 -6.12 7.11
C CYS A 160 12.71 -6.27 7.46
N ILE A 161 13.54 -6.35 6.43
CA ILE A 161 15.00 -6.30 6.53
C ILE A 161 15.43 -4.89 6.13
N PRO A 162 16.12 -4.14 6.99
CA PRO A 162 16.61 -2.80 6.67
C PRO A 162 17.55 -2.80 5.46
N VAL A 163 17.62 -1.67 4.78
CA VAL A 163 18.63 -1.44 3.75
C VAL A 163 20.01 -1.57 4.39
N HIS A 164 20.86 -2.40 3.80
CA HIS A 164 22.21 -2.63 4.27
C HIS A 164 23.20 -2.60 3.08
N GLY A 165 24.17 -1.70 3.18
CA GLY A 165 25.19 -1.49 2.13
C GLY A 165 24.65 -0.82 0.86
N ASP A 166 25.56 -0.54 -0.06
CA ASP A 166 25.30 0.28 -1.25
C ASP A 166 24.53 -0.45 -2.37
N LYS A 167 24.41 -1.77 -2.26
CA LYS A 167 23.79 -2.62 -3.31
C LYS A 167 22.29 -2.88 -3.07
N GLN A 168 21.77 -2.55 -1.91
CA GLN A 168 20.37 -2.78 -1.58
C GLN A 168 19.58 -1.48 -1.72
N SER A 169 18.74 -1.38 -2.72
CA SER A 169 18.02 -0.15 -3.08
C SER A 169 16.78 0.12 -2.23
N LYS A 170 16.25 -0.87 -1.52
CA LYS A 170 15.05 -0.73 -0.67
C LYS A 170 14.99 -1.81 0.40
N LEU A 171 14.12 -1.59 1.39
CA LEU A 171 13.79 -2.60 2.39
C LEU A 171 13.15 -3.83 1.74
N THR A 172 13.56 -5.00 2.20
CA THR A 172 12.90 -6.26 1.85
C THR A 172 11.79 -6.52 2.86
N LEU A 173 10.55 -6.57 2.37
CA LEU A 173 9.39 -6.87 3.18
C LEU A 173 9.14 -8.37 3.19
N MET A 174 8.89 -8.93 4.36
CA MET A 174 8.44 -10.30 4.54
C MET A 174 6.95 -10.30 4.89
N SER A 175 6.27 -11.38 4.57
CA SER A 175 4.84 -11.49 4.90
C SER A 175 4.63 -11.50 6.42
N GLU A 176 3.67 -10.71 6.90
CA GLU A 176 3.24 -10.77 8.30
C GLU A 176 2.60 -12.10 8.70
N SER A 177 2.21 -12.95 7.74
CA SER A 177 1.76 -14.31 8.02
C SER A 177 2.80 -15.15 8.75
N LEU A 178 4.08 -14.79 8.69
CA LEU A 178 5.12 -15.40 9.53
C LEU A 178 4.79 -15.32 11.03
N ARG A 179 4.05 -14.32 11.47
CA ARG A 179 3.66 -14.18 12.88
C ARG A 179 2.59 -15.20 13.29
N ASN A 180 1.75 -15.62 12.36
CA ASN A 180 0.68 -16.59 12.61
C ASN A 180 1.10 -18.02 12.26
N ASP A 181 1.83 -18.19 11.16
CA ASP A 181 2.08 -19.48 10.52
C ASP A 181 3.54 -19.94 10.70
N GLY A 182 4.39 -19.09 11.24
CA GLY A 182 5.81 -19.34 11.41
C GLY A 182 6.32 -19.01 12.80
N ARG A 183 7.61 -19.12 12.97
CA ARG A 183 8.32 -18.72 14.18
C ARG A 183 9.53 -17.89 13.79
N ILE A 184 9.72 -16.77 14.47
CA ILE A 184 10.88 -15.89 14.29
C ILE A 184 11.82 -16.11 15.45
N TRP A 185 13.09 -16.32 15.16
CA TRP A 185 14.12 -16.53 16.15
C TRP A 185 15.41 -15.78 15.79
N VAL A 186 16.18 -15.43 16.81
CA VAL A 186 17.51 -14.84 16.67
C VAL A 186 18.48 -15.51 17.66
N PRO A 187 19.79 -15.49 17.39
CA PRO A 187 20.78 -15.88 18.39
C PRO A 187 20.75 -14.93 19.59
N LYS A 188 20.93 -15.46 20.80
CA LYS A 188 20.98 -14.63 22.01
C LYS A 188 22.24 -13.77 22.09
N LYS A 189 23.35 -14.27 21.57
CA LYS A 189 24.64 -13.60 21.57
C LYS A 189 25.22 -13.56 20.18
N LYS A 190 26.07 -12.58 19.92
CA LYS A 190 26.71 -12.41 18.60
C LYS A 190 27.56 -13.63 18.23
N GLU A 191 28.25 -14.22 19.19
CA GLU A 191 29.08 -15.43 19.01
C GLU A 191 28.22 -16.62 18.58
N ASP A 192 26.99 -16.71 19.06
CA ASP A 192 26.07 -17.79 18.73
C ASP A 192 25.62 -17.75 17.25
N ALA A 193 25.72 -16.61 16.58
CA ALA A 193 25.42 -16.51 15.16
C ALA A 193 26.34 -17.39 14.30
N VAL A 194 27.64 -17.42 14.63
CA VAL A 194 28.63 -18.27 13.93
C VAL A 194 28.39 -19.75 14.23
N ARG A 195 28.11 -20.08 15.48
CA ARG A 195 27.82 -21.46 15.92
C ARG A 195 26.53 -21.99 15.27
N LEU A 196 25.55 -21.12 15.10
CA LEU A 196 24.30 -21.44 14.39
C LEU A 196 24.55 -21.75 12.91
N GLN A 197 25.36 -20.93 12.21
CA GLN A 197 25.74 -21.19 10.82
C GLN A 197 26.44 -22.53 10.65
N LYS A 198 27.21 -22.96 11.67
CA LYS A 198 27.87 -24.27 11.69
C LYS A 198 26.95 -25.42 12.12
N GLY A 199 25.70 -25.15 12.48
CA GLY A 199 24.75 -26.15 12.97
C GLY A 199 25.03 -26.67 14.41
N GLU A 200 25.91 -25.99 15.14
CA GLU A 200 26.33 -26.40 16.51
C GLU A 200 25.28 -26.09 17.56
N ILE A 201 24.44 -25.14 17.33
CA ILE A 201 23.33 -24.75 18.22
C ILE A 201 22.03 -24.49 17.45
N LYS A 202 20.90 -24.64 18.13
CA LYS A 202 19.60 -24.24 17.62
C LYS A 202 19.32 -22.79 18.02
N GLY A 203 18.67 -22.04 17.15
CA GLY A 203 18.29 -20.65 17.44
C GLY A 203 17.35 -20.52 18.63
N CYS A 204 17.40 -19.38 19.29
CA CYS A 204 16.44 -19.03 20.34
C CYS A 204 15.18 -18.42 19.75
N LEU A 205 14.05 -18.87 20.25
CA LEU A 205 12.75 -18.32 19.87
C LEU A 205 12.58 -16.92 20.45
N LEU A 206 12.16 -15.96 19.64
CA LEU A 206 11.75 -14.63 20.08
C LEU A 206 10.28 -14.60 20.51
N TYR A 207 9.48 -15.50 19.92
CA TYR A 207 8.05 -15.64 20.18
C TYR A 207 7.65 -17.11 20.18
#